data_071de59e965ef9c4023ce9909a47eea7
#
_entry.id   071de59e965ef9c4023ce9909a47eea7
#
_cell.length_a   1.000
_cell.length_b   1.000
_cell.length_c   1.000
_cell.angle_alpha   90.00
_cell.angle_beta   90.00
_cell.angle_gamma   90.00
#
_symmetry.space_group_name_H-M   'P 1'
#
loop_
_entity.id
_entity.type
_entity.pdbx_description
1 polymer ?
#
loop_
_entity_poly.entity_id
_entity_poly.type
_entity_poly.pdbx_seq_one_letter_code
_entity_poly.pdbx_strand_id
1 'polypeptide(L)'
;MEILVQFLLLVLGFGMLVKGADWFVDGAAGIADKFGIPQLVIGLTIVAMGTSAPEAAVSITAALKGNAAITIGNVVGSNILNILIILGITAVIVTVAVAKSTIRYEIPYMLLITLLLGVFGYTGGNISFTEGIILWIVFIAYLIYLFFMAKKKKEETGEEERKKPVWLLVILVITGLVLVCLLYTS
;
A
#
# COMPACT_ATOMS: atom_id res chain seq x y z
N MET A 1 -18.99 9.03 31.56
CA MET A 1 -17.53 8.88 31.66
C MET A 1 -16.97 7.97 30.56
N GLU A 2 -17.60 6.83 30.27
CA GLU A 2 -17.13 5.88 29.25
C GLU A 2 -17.04 6.47 27.82
N ILE A 3 -18.06 7.22 27.37
CA ILE A 3 -18.06 7.84 26.03
C ILE A 3 -16.92 8.82 25.83
N LEU A 4 -16.60 9.63 26.85
CA LEU A 4 -15.48 10.57 26.78
C LEU A 4 -14.13 9.85 26.70
N VAL A 5 -13.95 8.79 27.46
CA VAL A 5 -12.75 7.95 27.42
C VAL A 5 -12.60 7.28 26.05
N GLN A 6 -13.67 6.71 25.51
CA GLN A 6 -13.68 6.10 24.18
C GLN A 6 -13.35 7.12 23.08
N PHE A 7 -13.91 8.33 23.17
CA PHE A 7 -13.59 9.41 22.22
C PHE A 7 -12.13 9.85 22.31
N LEU A 8 -11.58 9.99 23.52
CA LEU A 8 -10.16 10.32 23.72
C LEU A 8 -9.23 9.22 23.19
N LEU A 9 -9.59 7.95 23.42
CA LEU A 9 -8.83 6.82 22.89
C LEU A 9 -8.88 6.79 21.36
N LEU A 10 -10.03 7.10 20.75
CA LEU A 10 -10.16 7.18 19.30
C LEU A 10 -9.26 8.29 18.72
N VAL A 11 -9.29 9.49 19.32
CA VAL A 11 -8.45 10.63 18.87
C VAL A 11 -6.96 10.32 19.02
N LEU A 12 -6.57 9.73 20.15
CA LEU A 12 -5.19 9.29 20.39
C LEU A 12 -4.76 8.22 19.38
N GLY A 13 -5.58 7.20 19.17
CA GLY A 13 -5.33 6.14 18.20
C GLY A 13 -5.17 6.71 16.79
N PHE A 14 -6.04 7.62 16.39
CA PHE A 14 -5.93 8.29 15.08
C PHE A 14 -4.65 9.12 14.96
N GLY A 15 -4.28 9.87 16.00
CA GLY A 15 -3.02 10.64 16.03
C GLY A 15 -1.78 9.73 15.94
N MET A 16 -1.80 8.59 16.64
CA MET A 16 -0.72 7.59 16.58
C MET A 16 -0.65 6.92 15.20
N LEU A 17 -1.78 6.66 14.57
CA LEU A 17 -1.85 6.09 13.22
C LEU A 17 -1.24 7.04 12.18
N VAL A 18 -1.60 8.32 12.20
CA VAL A 18 -1.02 9.34 11.32
C VAL A 18 0.49 9.45 11.53
N LYS A 19 0.94 9.54 12.79
CA LYS A 19 2.38 9.59 13.10
C LYS A 19 3.12 8.32 12.71
N GLY A 20 2.52 7.16 12.91
CA GLY A 20 3.07 5.88 12.49
C GLY A 20 3.26 5.82 10.98
N ALA A 21 2.27 6.27 10.21
CA ALA A 21 2.35 6.36 8.76
C ALA A 21 3.46 7.32 8.30
N ASP A 22 3.55 8.53 8.90
CA ASP A 22 4.62 9.49 8.61
C ASP A 22 6.02 8.89 8.85
N TRP A 23 6.23 8.23 9.99
CA TRP A 23 7.51 7.61 10.33
C TRP A 23 7.86 6.44 9.39
N PHE A 24 6.86 5.64 9.03
CA PHE A 24 7.04 4.57 8.07
C PHE A 24 7.46 5.09 6.69
N VAL A 25 6.75 6.10 6.17
CA VAL A 25 7.04 6.71 4.86
C VAL A 25 8.43 7.38 4.87
N ASP A 26 8.73 8.18 5.90
CA ASP A 26 10.02 8.86 6.03
C ASP A 26 11.19 7.89 6.15
N GLY A 27 11.02 6.81 6.91
CA GLY A 27 12.01 5.77 7.08
C GLY A 27 12.26 5.01 5.78
N ALA A 28 11.18 4.56 5.11
CA ALA A 28 11.23 3.85 3.84
C ALA A 28 11.88 4.70 2.74
N ALA A 29 11.44 5.97 2.60
CA ALA A 29 12.00 6.91 1.67
C ALA A 29 13.51 7.15 1.90
N GLY A 30 13.90 7.34 3.17
CA GLY A 30 15.30 7.56 3.51
C GLY A 30 16.20 6.34 3.27
N ILE A 31 15.70 5.12 3.52
CA ILE A 31 16.45 3.88 3.20
C ILE A 31 16.67 3.79 1.69
N ALA A 32 15.64 3.99 0.92
CA ALA A 32 15.72 3.82 -0.51
C ALA A 32 16.54 4.92 -1.20
N ASP A 33 16.54 6.17 -0.70
CA ASP A 33 17.46 7.21 -1.14
C ASP A 33 18.94 6.75 -1.02
N LYS A 34 19.28 6.05 0.08
CA LYS A 34 20.64 5.50 0.26
C LYS A 34 20.99 4.37 -0.69
N PHE A 35 20.01 3.60 -1.14
CA PHE A 35 20.19 2.60 -2.20
C PHE A 35 20.01 3.19 -3.60
N GLY A 36 19.78 4.50 -3.67
CA GLY A 36 19.58 5.20 -4.91
C GLY A 36 18.31 4.80 -5.66
N ILE A 37 17.27 4.41 -4.92
CA ILE A 37 15.95 4.07 -5.44
C ILE A 37 15.11 5.36 -5.46
N PRO A 38 14.55 5.78 -6.62
CA PRO A 38 13.72 6.97 -6.70
C PRO A 38 12.50 6.93 -5.79
N GLN A 39 12.17 8.07 -5.18
CA GLN A 39 11.05 8.20 -4.22
C GLN A 39 9.71 7.71 -4.78
N LEU A 40 9.46 7.88 -6.08
CA LEU A 40 8.24 7.38 -6.72
C LEU A 40 8.08 5.86 -6.56
N VAL A 41 9.18 5.11 -6.72
CA VAL A 41 9.14 3.65 -6.60
C VAL A 41 8.93 3.20 -5.16
N ILE A 42 9.50 3.93 -4.21
CA ILE A 42 9.29 3.66 -2.79
C ILE A 42 7.81 3.82 -2.45
N GLY A 43 7.20 4.92 -2.93
CA GLY A 43 5.77 5.16 -2.73
C GLY A 43 4.90 4.05 -3.35
N LEU A 44 5.23 3.63 -4.57
CA LEU A 44 4.47 2.60 -5.30
C LEU A 44 4.76 1.16 -4.84
N THR A 45 5.80 0.93 -4.04
CA THR A 45 6.18 -0.41 -3.56
C THR A 45 6.16 -0.49 -2.04
N ILE A 46 7.24 -0.07 -1.37
CA ILE A 46 7.44 -0.29 0.07
C ILE A 46 6.34 0.38 0.89
N VAL A 47 6.01 1.64 0.55
CA VAL A 47 4.95 2.37 1.26
C VAL A 47 3.58 1.75 0.97
N ALA A 48 3.27 1.46 -0.30
CA ALA A 48 2.01 0.82 -0.66
C ALA A 48 1.85 -0.56 -0.01
N MET A 49 2.90 -1.39 -0.01
CA MET A 49 2.88 -2.70 0.66
C MET A 49 2.75 -2.56 2.17
N GLY A 50 3.44 -1.59 2.79
CA GLY A 50 3.40 -1.36 4.22
C GLY A 50 2.04 -0.87 4.70
N THR A 51 1.42 0.06 3.98
CA THR A 51 0.07 0.54 4.31
C THR A 51 -1.01 -0.51 4.06
N SER A 52 -0.79 -1.48 3.15
CA SER A 52 -1.68 -2.62 2.91
C SER A 52 -1.33 -3.86 3.73
N ALA A 53 -0.34 -3.78 4.63
CA ALA A 53 0.04 -4.91 5.49
C ALA A 53 -1.09 -5.39 6.41
N PRO A 54 -1.91 -4.51 7.04
CA PRO A 54 -3.07 -4.93 7.82
C PRO A 54 -4.09 -5.72 6.99
N GLU A 55 -4.43 -5.24 5.81
CA GLU A 55 -5.35 -5.92 4.90
C GLU A 55 -4.82 -7.29 4.47
N ALA A 56 -3.50 -7.38 4.22
CA ALA A 56 -2.85 -8.64 3.91
C ALA A 56 -2.92 -9.62 5.09
N ALA A 57 -2.68 -9.16 6.33
CA ALA A 57 -2.77 -9.98 7.53
C ALA A 57 -4.19 -10.53 7.74
N VAL A 58 -5.22 -9.70 7.60
CA VAL A 58 -6.63 -10.11 7.68
C VAL A 58 -6.96 -11.13 6.60
N SER A 59 -6.59 -10.85 5.35
CA SER A 59 -6.88 -11.71 4.20
C SER A 59 -6.19 -13.07 4.30
N ILE A 60 -4.91 -13.11 4.69
CA ILE A 60 -4.16 -14.36 4.89
C ILE A 60 -4.78 -15.17 6.04
N THR A 61 -5.09 -14.53 7.16
CA THR A 61 -5.70 -15.20 8.31
C THR A 61 -7.08 -15.78 7.95
N ALA A 62 -7.89 -15.04 7.21
CA ALA A 62 -9.21 -15.49 6.75
C ALA A 62 -9.08 -16.68 5.77
N ALA A 63 -8.12 -16.61 4.83
CA ALA A 63 -7.84 -17.70 3.90
C ALA A 63 -7.38 -18.97 4.61
N LEU A 64 -6.48 -18.87 5.59
CA LEU A 64 -6.02 -20.01 6.41
C LEU A 64 -7.16 -20.65 7.22
N LYS A 65 -8.18 -19.86 7.59
CA LYS A 65 -9.40 -20.35 8.25
C LYS A 65 -10.48 -20.84 7.27
N GLY A 66 -10.18 -20.90 5.97
CA GLY A 66 -11.12 -21.33 4.93
C GLY A 66 -12.22 -20.32 4.60
N ASN A 67 -12.07 -19.06 4.99
CA ASN A 67 -13.08 -18.02 4.78
C ASN A 67 -12.72 -17.10 3.60
N ALA A 68 -12.86 -17.62 2.38
CA ALA A 68 -12.55 -16.90 1.16
C ALA A 68 -13.40 -15.62 0.96
N ALA A 69 -14.64 -15.60 1.46
CA ALA A 69 -15.53 -14.45 1.32
C ALA A 69 -14.97 -13.21 2.05
N ILE A 70 -14.40 -13.39 3.24
CA ILE A 70 -13.76 -12.29 3.99
C ILE A 70 -12.52 -11.79 3.22
N THR A 71 -11.70 -12.69 2.67
CA THR A 71 -10.52 -12.33 1.89
C THR A 71 -10.89 -11.47 0.69
N ILE A 72 -11.84 -11.92 -0.13
CA ILE A 72 -12.30 -11.18 -1.32
C ILE A 72 -12.95 -9.85 -0.92
N GLY A 73 -13.82 -9.87 0.08
CA GLY A 73 -14.49 -8.67 0.58
C GLY A 73 -13.53 -7.61 1.11
N ASN A 74 -12.49 -8.03 1.83
CA ASN A 74 -11.45 -7.13 2.35
C ASN A 74 -10.65 -6.48 1.21
N VAL A 75 -10.18 -7.27 0.24
CA VAL A 75 -9.39 -6.76 -0.91
C VAL A 75 -10.23 -5.82 -1.78
N VAL A 76 -11.44 -6.21 -2.17
CA VAL A 76 -12.31 -5.38 -3.01
C VAL A 76 -12.81 -4.16 -2.25
N GLY A 77 -13.22 -4.32 -1.00
CA GLY A 77 -13.71 -3.23 -0.15
C GLY A 77 -12.69 -2.15 0.11
N SER A 78 -11.44 -2.52 0.45
CA SER A 78 -10.36 -1.56 0.65
C SER A 78 -10.03 -0.78 -0.64
N ASN A 79 -10.02 -1.43 -1.80
CA ASN A 79 -9.82 -0.74 -3.07
C ASN A 79 -10.94 0.27 -3.37
N ILE A 80 -12.20 -0.10 -3.15
CA ILE A 80 -13.35 0.80 -3.32
C ILE A 80 -13.22 2.01 -2.39
N LEU A 81 -12.92 1.79 -1.10
CA LEU A 81 -12.72 2.87 -0.14
C LEU A 81 -11.56 3.80 -0.54
N ASN A 82 -10.42 3.24 -0.94
CA ASN A 82 -9.25 4.00 -1.34
C ASN A 82 -9.55 4.89 -2.57
N ILE A 83 -10.28 4.38 -3.56
CA ILE A 83 -10.59 5.14 -4.78
C ILE A 83 -11.72 6.15 -4.52
N LEU A 84 -12.84 5.72 -3.96
CA LEU A 84 -14.01 6.59 -3.85
C LEU A 84 -13.93 7.56 -2.68
N ILE A 85 -13.48 7.11 -1.52
CA ILE A 85 -13.44 7.95 -0.31
C ILE A 85 -12.12 8.71 -0.22
N ILE A 86 -10.99 8.02 -0.18
CA ILE A 86 -9.70 8.69 0.07
C ILE A 86 -9.34 9.59 -1.12
N LEU A 87 -9.28 9.03 -2.32
CA LEU A 87 -8.94 9.82 -3.51
C LEU A 87 -10.04 10.84 -3.84
N GLY A 88 -11.32 10.48 -3.69
CA GLY A 88 -12.44 11.37 -3.91
C GLY A 88 -12.43 12.58 -2.98
N ILE A 89 -12.28 12.39 -1.67
CA ILE A 89 -12.21 13.50 -0.71
C ILE A 89 -10.94 14.33 -0.96
N THR A 90 -9.81 13.69 -1.23
CA THR A 90 -8.57 14.42 -1.54
C THR A 90 -8.74 15.32 -2.76
N ALA A 91 -9.38 14.82 -3.82
CA ALA A 91 -9.63 15.61 -5.04
C ALA A 91 -10.60 16.79 -4.84
N VAL A 92 -11.50 16.70 -3.86
CA VAL A 92 -12.36 17.83 -3.47
C VAL A 92 -11.58 18.93 -2.73
N ILE A 93 -10.60 18.55 -1.91
CA ILE A 93 -9.83 19.48 -1.08
C ILE A 93 -8.66 20.09 -1.87
N VAL A 94 -7.98 19.28 -2.69
CA VAL A 94 -6.79 19.70 -3.43
C VAL A 94 -6.78 19.05 -4.82
N THR A 95 -6.26 19.78 -5.82
CA THR A 95 -6.10 19.23 -7.18
C THR A 95 -5.07 18.08 -7.17
N VAL A 96 -5.53 16.88 -7.49
CA VAL A 96 -4.67 15.69 -7.60
C VAL A 96 -4.07 15.63 -9.01
N ALA A 97 -2.79 15.97 -9.13
CA ALA A 97 -2.08 15.84 -10.40
C ALA A 97 -1.74 14.37 -10.67
N VAL A 98 -2.14 13.86 -11.84
CA VAL A 98 -1.85 12.48 -12.27
C VAL A 98 -0.72 12.48 -13.28
N ALA A 99 0.34 11.72 -13.02
CA ALA A 99 1.47 11.58 -13.92
C ALA A 99 1.05 10.92 -15.25
N LYS A 100 1.68 11.31 -16.37
CA LYS A 100 1.38 10.70 -17.68
C LYS A 100 1.70 9.20 -17.72
N SER A 101 2.73 8.75 -16.98
CA SER A 101 3.05 7.33 -16.81
C SER A 101 1.91 6.58 -16.14
N THR A 102 1.32 7.15 -15.08
CA THR A 102 0.19 6.57 -14.34
C THR A 102 -1.01 6.35 -15.25
N ILE A 103 -1.37 7.35 -16.05
CA ILE A 103 -2.50 7.23 -16.99
C ILE A 103 -2.22 6.16 -18.06
N ARG A 104 -0.98 6.07 -18.55
CA ARG A 104 -0.65 5.22 -19.71
C ARG A 104 -0.37 3.76 -19.34
N TYR A 105 0.18 3.50 -18.16
CA TYR A 105 0.63 2.16 -17.77
C TYR A 105 -0.03 1.65 -16.50
N GLU A 106 -0.07 2.44 -15.44
CA GLU A 106 -0.50 1.99 -14.13
C GLU A 106 -2.02 1.80 -14.05
N ILE A 107 -2.80 2.77 -14.54
CA ILE A 107 -4.28 2.65 -14.58
C ILE A 107 -4.74 1.48 -15.45
N PRO A 108 -4.28 1.31 -16.72
CA PRO A 108 -4.64 0.13 -17.52
C PRO A 108 -4.24 -1.18 -16.88
N TYR A 109 -3.08 -1.23 -16.21
CA TYR A 109 -2.63 -2.40 -15.48
C TYR A 109 -3.55 -2.72 -14.30
N MET A 110 -3.93 -1.72 -13.49
CA MET A 110 -4.88 -1.88 -12.40
C MET A 110 -6.23 -2.40 -12.88
N LEU A 111 -6.74 -1.86 -13.99
CA LEU A 111 -8.00 -2.32 -14.59
C LEU A 111 -7.89 -3.77 -15.07
N LEU A 112 -6.77 -4.15 -15.68
CA LEU A 112 -6.51 -5.52 -16.12
C LEU A 112 -6.53 -6.50 -14.94
N ILE A 113 -5.84 -6.17 -13.83
CA ILE A 113 -5.81 -7.04 -12.64
C ILE A 113 -7.20 -7.15 -12.00
N THR A 114 -7.91 -6.03 -11.92
CA THR A 114 -9.28 -6.03 -11.37
C THR A 114 -10.21 -6.90 -12.22
N LEU A 115 -10.08 -6.83 -13.55
CA LEU A 115 -10.84 -7.68 -14.47
C LEU A 115 -10.47 -9.16 -14.30
N LEU A 116 -9.17 -9.49 -14.22
CA LEU A 116 -8.70 -10.86 -13.98
C LEU A 116 -9.25 -11.41 -12.67
N LEU A 117 -9.19 -10.64 -11.59
CA LEU A 117 -9.76 -11.03 -10.30
C LEU A 117 -11.27 -11.27 -10.40
N GLY A 118 -11.98 -10.39 -11.10
CA GLY A 118 -13.42 -10.53 -11.34
C GLY A 118 -13.76 -11.79 -12.13
N VAL A 119 -13.00 -12.09 -13.20
CA VAL A 119 -13.19 -13.31 -14.00
C VAL A 119 -12.93 -14.57 -13.17
N PHE A 120 -11.81 -14.63 -12.43
CA PHE A 120 -11.48 -15.77 -11.58
C PHE A 120 -12.52 -16.00 -10.48
N GLY A 121 -12.98 -14.93 -9.81
CA GLY A 121 -14.05 -15.03 -8.82
C GLY A 121 -15.39 -15.47 -9.40
N TYR A 122 -15.71 -15.08 -10.64
CA TYR A 122 -16.96 -15.43 -11.30
C TYR A 122 -16.99 -16.88 -11.82
N THR A 123 -15.85 -17.37 -12.37
CA THR A 123 -15.78 -18.69 -13.00
C THR A 123 -15.84 -19.86 -12.03
N GLY A 124 -15.41 -19.70 -10.77
CA GLY A 124 -15.32 -20.80 -9.83
C GLY A 124 -15.97 -20.54 -8.45
N GLY A 125 -16.44 -19.33 -8.18
CA GLY A 125 -16.89 -18.92 -6.84
C GLY A 125 -15.77 -18.90 -5.79
N ASN A 126 -14.57 -19.36 -6.15
CA ASN A 126 -13.34 -19.37 -5.35
C ASN A 126 -12.15 -19.08 -6.27
N ILE A 127 -11.11 -18.49 -5.73
CA ILE A 127 -9.83 -18.34 -6.43
C ILE A 127 -9.02 -19.62 -6.20
N SER A 128 -8.77 -20.38 -7.25
CA SER A 128 -7.97 -21.60 -7.21
C SER A 128 -6.49 -21.32 -7.02
N PHE A 129 -5.72 -22.33 -6.60
CA PHE A 129 -4.28 -22.23 -6.45
C PHE A 129 -3.56 -21.78 -7.74
N THR A 130 -3.99 -22.28 -8.89
CA THR A 130 -3.42 -21.92 -10.21
C THR A 130 -3.68 -20.45 -10.54
N GLU A 131 -4.89 -19.96 -10.29
CA GLU A 131 -5.26 -18.55 -10.49
C GLU A 131 -4.47 -17.63 -9.53
N GLY A 132 -4.25 -18.07 -8.29
CA GLY A 132 -3.38 -17.39 -7.33
C GLY A 132 -1.94 -17.29 -7.84
N ILE A 133 -1.37 -18.34 -8.42
CA ILE A 133 -0.02 -18.29 -9.03
C ILE A 133 0.01 -17.29 -10.19
N ILE A 134 -1.01 -17.26 -11.04
CA ILE A 134 -1.09 -16.29 -12.15
C ILE A 134 -1.08 -14.86 -11.61
N LEU A 135 -1.87 -14.55 -10.58
CA LEU A 135 -1.88 -13.24 -9.94
C LEU A 135 -0.50 -12.88 -9.34
N TRP A 136 0.20 -13.84 -8.75
CA TRP A 136 1.55 -13.65 -8.24
C TRP A 136 2.56 -13.33 -9.35
N ILE A 137 2.51 -14.05 -10.48
CA ILE A 137 3.38 -13.78 -11.64
C ILE A 137 3.13 -12.38 -12.18
N VAL A 138 1.87 -11.99 -12.32
CA VAL A 138 1.48 -10.64 -12.75
C VAL A 138 1.98 -9.58 -11.77
N PHE A 139 1.89 -9.81 -10.46
CA PHE A 139 2.42 -8.92 -9.44
C PHE A 139 3.94 -8.76 -9.52
N ILE A 140 4.68 -9.87 -9.67
CA ILE A 140 6.15 -9.83 -9.82
C ILE A 140 6.54 -9.07 -11.10
N ALA A 141 5.83 -9.28 -12.21
CA ALA A 141 6.06 -8.54 -13.44
C ALA A 141 5.86 -7.02 -13.24
N TYR A 142 4.88 -6.62 -12.45
CA TYR A 142 4.67 -5.22 -12.09
C TYR A 142 5.81 -4.65 -11.24
N LEU A 143 6.30 -5.39 -10.26
CA LEU A 143 7.45 -4.96 -9.45
C LEU A 143 8.71 -4.78 -10.31
N ILE A 144 8.95 -5.69 -11.26
CA ILE A 144 10.05 -5.59 -12.21
C ILE A 144 9.89 -4.33 -13.09
N TYR A 145 8.70 -4.09 -13.61
CA TYR A 145 8.38 -2.87 -14.37
C TYR A 145 8.69 -1.60 -13.56
N LEU A 146 8.21 -1.54 -12.31
CA LEU A 146 8.48 -0.40 -11.42
C LEU A 146 9.98 -0.20 -11.17
N PHE A 147 10.72 -1.29 -10.97
CA PHE A 147 12.18 -1.22 -10.78
C PHE A 147 12.90 -0.64 -12.00
N PHE A 148 12.54 -1.07 -13.21
CA PHE A 148 13.13 -0.51 -14.44
C PHE A 148 12.74 0.95 -14.67
N MET A 149 11.48 1.31 -14.41
CA MET A 149 11.02 2.69 -14.50
C MET A 149 11.78 3.61 -13.53
N ALA A 150 12.04 3.10 -12.33
CA ALA A 150 12.82 3.76 -11.31
C ALA A 150 14.25 4.10 -11.76
N LYS A 151 14.94 3.08 -12.24
CA LYS A 151 16.33 3.20 -12.69
C LYS A 151 16.47 4.27 -13.78
N LYS A 152 15.53 4.29 -14.72
CA LYS A 152 15.53 5.29 -15.81
C LYS A 152 15.33 6.72 -15.29
N LYS A 153 14.46 6.92 -14.30
CA LYS A 153 14.17 8.25 -13.76
C LYS A 153 15.29 8.81 -12.89
N LYS A 154 16.06 7.95 -12.20
CA LYS A 154 17.22 8.35 -11.39
C LYS A 154 18.33 8.97 -12.24
N GLU A 155 18.54 8.47 -13.46
CA GLU A 155 19.52 9.02 -14.40
C GLU A 155 19.16 10.44 -14.85
N GLU A 156 17.89 10.84 -14.74
CA GLU A 156 17.38 12.14 -15.20
C GLU A 156 17.35 13.24 -14.10
N THR A 157 17.28 12.88 -12.79
CA THR A 157 16.91 13.86 -11.74
C THR A 157 17.98 14.22 -10.72
N GLY A 158 19.10 13.50 -10.60
CA GLY A 158 20.22 13.87 -9.70
C GLY A 158 19.79 14.24 -8.26
N GLU A 159 18.92 13.44 -7.62
CA GLU A 159 18.36 13.73 -6.30
C GLU A 159 19.42 13.72 -5.19
N GLU A 160 19.37 14.72 -4.29
CA GLU A 160 20.28 14.84 -3.13
C GLU A 160 20.02 13.75 -2.08
N GLU A 161 21.10 13.14 -1.56
CA GLU A 161 21.04 12.12 -0.52
C GLU A 161 20.50 12.65 0.83
N ARG A 162 19.52 11.99 1.42
CA ARG A 162 19.07 12.27 2.80
C ARG A 162 20.15 11.88 3.82
N LYS A 163 20.52 12.82 4.70
CA LYS A 163 21.63 12.70 5.66
C LYS A 163 21.37 11.81 6.90
N LYS A 164 20.18 11.23 7.07
CA LYS A 164 19.85 10.41 8.27
C LYS A 164 20.59 9.06 8.24
N PRO A 165 21.11 8.55 9.39
CA PRO A 165 21.78 7.25 9.45
C PRO A 165 20.81 6.09 9.23
N VAL A 166 21.26 5.00 8.58
CA VAL A 166 20.41 3.86 8.19
C VAL A 166 19.69 3.23 9.38
N TRP A 167 20.38 3.08 10.54
CA TRP A 167 19.77 2.48 11.73
C TRP A 167 18.53 3.27 12.22
N LEU A 168 18.57 4.61 12.15
CA LEU A 168 17.42 5.46 12.52
C LEU A 168 16.26 5.28 11.54
N LEU A 169 16.57 5.16 10.26
CA LEU A 169 15.55 4.93 9.22
C LEU A 169 14.88 3.57 9.40
N VAL A 170 15.64 2.53 9.73
CA VAL A 170 15.10 1.19 10.03
C VAL A 170 14.18 1.23 11.26
N ILE A 171 14.58 1.94 12.32
CA ILE A 171 13.73 2.12 13.52
C ILE A 171 12.43 2.83 13.14
N LEU A 172 12.50 3.89 12.32
CA LEU A 172 11.29 4.60 11.87
C LEU A 172 10.35 3.70 11.07
N VAL A 173 10.88 2.87 10.18
CA VAL A 173 10.07 1.90 9.42
C VAL A 173 9.40 0.90 10.35
N ILE A 174 10.15 0.28 11.26
CA ILE A 174 9.62 -0.74 12.16
C ILE A 174 8.57 -0.15 13.11
N THR A 175 8.88 0.97 13.76
CA THR A 175 7.95 1.62 14.70
C THR A 175 6.72 2.14 13.99
N GLY A 176 6.86 2.75 12.82
CA GLY A 176 5.75 3.21 12.00
C GLY A 176 4.83 2.07 11.58
N LEU A 177 5.40 0.97 11.06
CA LEU A 177 4.64 -0.20 10.65
C LEU A 177 3.91 -0.86 11.83
N VAL A 178 4.58 -1.02 12.97
CA VAL A 178 3.97 -1.58 14.19
C VAL A 178 2.81 -0.73 14.67
N LEU A 179 2.94 0.60 14.68
CA LEU A 179 1.85 1.50 15.08
C LEU A 179 0.65 1.38 14.12
N VAL A 180 0.89 1.37 12.82
CA VAL A 180 -0.18 1.21 11.82
C VAL A 180 -0.87 -0.15 11.98
N CYS A 181 -0.12 -1.25 12.10
CA CYS A 181 -0.69 -2.59 12.22
C CYS A 181 -1.44 -2.80 13.55
N LEU A 182 -0.87 -2.38 14.70
CA LEU A 182 -1.50 -2.56 16.01
C LEU A 182 -2.82 -1.80 16.14
N LEU A 183 -2.85 -0.54 15.64
CA LEU A 183 -4.04 0.30 15.73
C LEU A 183 -5.14 -0.11 14.75
N TYR A 184 -4.78 -0.80 13.66
CA TYR A 184 -5.76 -1.33 12.71
C TYR A 184 -6.39 -2.65 13.19
N THR A 185 -5.69 -3.43 14.01
CA THR A 185 -6.14 -4.76 14.48
C THR A 185 -6.77 -4.74 15.87
N SER A 186 -6.71 -3.62 16.60
CA SER A 186 -7.36 -3.43 17.90
C SER A 186 -8.71 -2.75 17.78
#